data_894345df5d9e804dea076f66caa77187
#
_entry.id   894345df5d9e804dea076f66caa77187
#
_cell.length_a   1.000
_cell.length_b   1.000
_cell.length_c   1.000
_cell.angle_alpha   90.00
_cell.angle_beta   90.00
_cell.angle_gamma   90.00
#
_symmetry.space_group_name_H-M   'P 1'
#
loop_
_entity.id
_entity.type
_entity.pdbx_description
1 polymer ?
#
loop_
_entity_poly.entity_id
_entity_poly.type
_entity_poly.pdbx_seq_one_letter_code
_entity_poly.pdbx_strand_id
1 'polypeptide(L)'
;MRRLSALLLATSFALVAQEHGAPAKSKAPAHAAAPASHAPAPAAEAPDSPSAALAELSAGNARFVAGRRTRTLDTGHDAAMRAALANGQAPFAVVITCSDSRVADALLFDQEAGRLFTIREAGNAPDLQGIASAEYAVEHLGSKLIVLMGHTSCGAVKAIREANGKPLPGNLWALQSGMAGLLETTPQDPNEDGKAYMARLEEANARRQAQNILDRSALLRERVGSEKLWIVPALYNLASGKVQFFKPISPAAEEAHH
;
A
#
# COMPACT_ATOMS: atom_id res chain seq x y z
N MET A 1 -47.27 -42.69 42.27
CA MET A 1 -47.36 -43.65 41.16
C MET A 1 -48.13 -43.02 40.03
N ARG A 2 -47.49 -42.46 39.03
CA ARG A 2 -48.12 -42.09 37.74
C ARG A 2 -47.06 -42.32 36.66
N ARG A 3 -47.31 -43.30 35.79
CA ARG A 3 -46.51 -43.66 34.64
C ARG A 3 -46.84 -42.67 33.50
N LEU A 4 -45.86 -41.98 32.94
CA LEU A 4 -46.01 -41.27 31.67
C LEU A 4 -45.45 -42.18 30.57
N SER A 5 -46.35 -42.55 29.65
CA SER A 5 -46.01 -43.24 28.43
C SER A 5 -45.49 -42.26 27.39
N ALA A 6 -44.29 -42.51 26.83
CA ALA A 6 -43.77 -41.77 25.70
C ALA A 6 -44.31 -42.32 24.39
N LEU A 7 -44.96 -41.49 23.61
CA LEU A 7 -45.48 -41.79 22.27
C LEU A 7 -44.40 -41.42 21.25
N LEU A 8 -43.80 -42.44 20.62
CA LEU A 8 -42.90 -42.26 19.45
C LEU A 8 -43.74 -42.04 18.20
N LEU A 9 -43.65 -40.85 17.61
CA LEU A 9 -44.13 -40.61 16.26
C LEU A 9 -42.96 -40.88 15.28
N ALA A 10 -43.10 -41.93 14.51
CA ALA A 10 -42.24 -42.22 13.36
C ALA A 10 -42.80 -41.48 12.14
N THR A 11 -42.11 -40.45 11.67
CA THR A 11 -42.39 -39.78 10.39
C THR A 11 -41.56 -40.43 9.29
N SER A 12 -42.25 -41.17 8.41
CA SER A 12 -41.66 -41.75 7.20
C SER A 12 -41.41 -40.63 6.17
N PHE A 13 -40.17 -40.38 5.84
CA PHE A 13 -39.82 -39.56 4.70
C PHE A 13 -39.86 -40.40 3.43
N ALA A 14 -40.81 -40.14 2.54
CA ALA A 14 -40.84 -40.69 1.20
C ALA A 14 -39.83 -39.93 0.34
N LEU A 15 -38.78 -40.66 -0.14
CA LEU A 15 -37.80 -40.17 -1.08
C LEU A 15 -38.41 -40.14 -2.49
N VAL A 16 -38.78 -38.95 -2.97
CA VAL A 16 -39.18 -38.78 -4.38
C VAL A 16 -37.91 -38.64 -5.20
N ALA A 17 -37.59 -39.69 -5.98
CA ALA A 17 -36.50 -39.61 -6.97
C ALA A 17 -36.98 -38.75 -8.15
N GLN A 18 -36.41 -37.57 -8.29
CA GLN A 18 -36.63 -36.68 -9.43
C GLN A 18 -35.57 -37.00 -10.48
N GLU A 19 -35.99 -37.63 -11.57
CA GLU A 19 -35.12 -37.86 -12.74
C GLU A 19 -34.74 -36.52 -13.35
N HIS A 20 -33.47 -36.15 -13.22
CA HIS A 20 -32.90 -34.99 -13.89
C HIS A 20 -32.51 -35.39 -15.31
N GLY A 21 -33.34 -34.99 -16.26
CA GLY A 21 -33.00 -35.08 -17.70
C GLY A 21 -31.70 -34.31 -17.96
N ALA A 22 -30.77 -34.89 -18.72
CA ALA A 22 -29.48 -34.29 -19.08
C ALA A 22 -29.73 -32.95 -19.82
N PRO A 23 -28.98 -31.89 -19.48
CA PRO A 23 -29.13 -30.59 -20.17
C PRO A 23 -28.61 -30.73 -21.60
N ALA A 24 -29.42 -30.27 -22.57
CA ALA A 24 -29.04 -30.14 -23.98
C ALA A 24 -27.76 -29.29 -24.10
N LYS A 25 -26.79 -29.78 -24.87
CA LYS A 25 -25.56 -29.05 -25.18
C LYS A 25 -25.92 -27.77 -25.96
N SER A 26 -25.98 -26.64 -25.24
CA SER A 26 -26.01 -25.31 -25.82
C SER A 26 -24.69 -25.06 -26.51
N LYS A 27 -24.68 -24.82 -27.83
CA LYS A 27 -23.52 -24.30 -28.54
C LYS A 27 -23.23 -22.90 -27.99
N ALA A 28 -22.09 -22.77 -27.32
CA ALA A 28 -21.56 -21.45 -26.94
C ALA A 28 -21.38 -20.61 -28.19
N PRO A 29 -21.72 -19.30 -28.19
CA PRO A 29 -21.45 -18.42 -29.31
C PRO A 29 -19.94 -18.36 -29.53
N ALA A 30 -19.50 -18.46 -30.80
CA ALA A 30 -18.12 -18.30 -31.19
C ALA A 30 -17.61 -16.95 -30.68
N HIS A 31 -16.63 -16.96 -29.76
CA HIS A 31 -15.94 -15.77 -29.36
C HIS A 31 -15.30 -15.15 -30.60
N ALA A 32 -15.67 -13.90 -30.88
CA ALA A 32 -14.98 -13.08 -31.87
C ALA A 32 -13.48 -13.10 -31.57
N ALA A 33 -12.66 -13.24 -32.61
CA ALA A 33 -11.21 -13.26 -32.48
C ALA A 33 -10.75 -12.10 -31.60
N ALA A 34 -9.97 -12.41 -30.56
CA ALA A 34 -9.34 -11.42 -29.71
C ALA A 34 -8.53 -10.47 -30.59
N PRO A 35 -8.54 -9.15 -30.32
CA PRO A 35 -7.68 -8.22 -31.01
C PRO A 35 -6.22 -8.68 -30.88
N ALA A 36 -5.45 -8.49 -31.94
CA ALA A 36 -4.06 -8.92 -32.05
C ALA A 36 -3.30 -8.61 -30.77
N SER A 37 -2.62 -9.64 -30.20
CA SER A 37 -1.78 -9.50 -29.04
C SER A 37 -0.78 -8.36 -29.30
N HIS A 38 -0.88 -7.29 -28.52
CA HIS A 38 0.22 -6.35 -28.42
C HIS A 38 1.36 -7.15 -27.81
N ALA A 39 2.43 -7.37 -28.59
CA ALA A 39 3.68 -7.81 -28.03
C ALA A 39 3.99 -6.86 -26.86
N PRO A 40 4.34 -7.36 -25.66
CA PRO A 40 4.64 -6.49 -24.54
C PRO A 40 5.74 -5.54 -25.02
N ALA A 41 5.48 -4.24 -24.90
CA ALA A 41 6.54 -3.25 -25.10
C ALA A 41 7.69 -3.69 -24.19
N PRO A 42 8.95 -3.64 -24.66
CA PRO A 42 10.08 -4.05 -23.84
C PRO A 42 9.95 -3.35 -22.49
N ALA A 43 9.96 -4.13 -21.41
CA ALA A 43 9.81 -3.60 -20.07
C ALA A 43 10.81 -2.45 -19.94
N ALA A 44 10.32 -1.25 -19.68
CA ALA A 44 11.22 -0.10 -19.53
C ALA A 44 12.27 -0.48 -18.50
N GLU A 45 13.55 -0.27 -18.84
CA GLU A 45 14.67 -0.59 -17.95
C GLU A 45 14.37 -0.10 -16.53
N ALA A 46 14.61 -0.97 -15.55
CA ALA A 46 14.36 -0.59 -14.17
C ALA A 46 15.35 0.53 -13.79
N PRO A 47 14.91 1.57 -13.06
CA PRO A 47 15.82 2.61 -12.57
C PRO A 47 16.98 2.00 -11.80
N ASP A 48 18.20 2.43 -12.11
CA ASP A 48 19.46 1.90 -11.58
C ASP A 48 19.96 2.62 -10.33
N SER A 49 19.34 3.75 -9.99
CA SER A 49 19.71 4.61 -8.86
C SER A 49 18.49 5.12 -8.09
N PRO A 50 18.66 5.54 -6.81
CA PRO A 50 17.58 6.12 -6.03
C PRO A 50 16.96 7.37 -6.68
N SER A 51 17.79 8.21 -7.30
CA SER A 51 17.33 9.43 -7.98
C SER A 51 16.53 9.11 -9.24
N ALA A 52 16.95 8.12 -10.04
CA ALA A 52 16.21 7.66 -11.21
C ALA A 52 14.88 7.02 -10.82
N ALA A 53 14.85 6.25 -9.73
CA ALA A 53 13.62 5.67 -9.18
C ALA A 53 12.62 6.76 -8.75
N LEU A 54 13.08 7.81 -8.05
CA LEU A 54 12.24 8.93 -7.66
C LEU A 54 11.74 9.73 -8.88
N ALA A 55 12.58 9.93 -9.88
CA ALA A 55 12.22 10.60 -11.12
C ALA A 55 11.13 9.83 -11.89
N GLU A 56 11.23 8.49 -11.96
CA GLU A 56 10.20 7.65 -12.60
C GLU A 56 8.84 7.74 -11.86
N LEU A 57 8.83 7.69 -10.53
CA LEU A 57 7.59 7.85 -9.77
C LEU A 57 6.98 9.25 -9.97
N SER A 58 7.82 10.29 -9.98
CA SER A 58 7.38 11.67 -10.21
C SER A 58 6.77 11.84 -11.60
N ALA A 59 7.43 11.30 -12.64
CA ALA A 59 6.94 11.32 -14.00
C ALA A 59 5.63 10.52 -14.15
N GLY A 60 5.53 9.35 -13.49
CA GLY A 60 4.34 8.53 -13.47
C GLY A 60 3.15 9.25 -12.84
N ASN A 61 3.37 9.91 -11.70
CA ASN A 61 2.32 10.72 -11.07
C ASN A 61 1.90 11.93 -11.96
N ALA A 62 2.84 12.56 -12.64
CA ALA A 62 2.50 13.62 -13.59
C ALA A 62 1.64 13.11 -14.74
N ARG A 63 1.89 11.90 -15.27
CA ARG A 63 1.06 11.27 -16.30
C ARG A 63 -0.35 10.94 -15.76
N PHE A 64 -0.42 10.41 -14.53
CA PHE A 64 -1.69 10.14 -13.85
C PHE A 64 -2.54 11.40 -13.69
N VAL A 65 -1.98 12.47 -13.15
CA VAL A 65 -2.67 13.76 -12.97
C VAL A 65 -3.13 14.37 -14.29
N ALA A 66 -2.34 14.20 -15.33
CA ALA A 66 -2.68 14.70 -16.69
C ALA A 66 -3.71 13.82 -17.43
N GLY A 67 -4.16 12.71 -16.85
CA GLY A 67 -5.03 11.74 -17.52
C GLY A 67 -4.37 11.02 -18.72
N ARG A 68 -3.04 11.01 -18.79
CA ARG A 68 -2.24 10.46 -19.89
C ARG A 68 -1.39 9.29 -19.45
N ARG A 69 -1.97 8.36 -18.69
CA ARG A 69 -1.28 7.13 -18.29
C ARG A 69 -0.84 6.35 -19.53
N THR A 70 0.38 5.87 -19.50
CA THR A 70 0.97 5.09 -20.59
C THR A 70 1.09 3.61 -20.25
N ARG A 71 1.12 3.30 -18.95
CA ARG A 71 1.16 1.92 -18.48
C ARG A 71 -0.25 1.52 -18.09
N THR A 72 -0.77 0.52 -18.75
CA THR A 72 -2.12 0.04 -18.45
C THR A 72 -2.05 -0.93 -17.28
N LEU A 73 -2.96 -0.77 -16.32
CA LEU A 73 -3.18 -1.79 -15.28
C LEU A 73 -3.64 -3.14 -15.89
N ASP A 74 -3.94 -3.15 -17.18
CA ASP A 74 -4.29 -4.33 -17.96
C ASP A 74 -3.14 -5.33 -18.10
N THR A 75 -1.91 -4.93 -17.82
CA THR A 75 -0.75 -5.83 -17.87
C THR A 75 -0.86 -7.04 -16.95
N GLY A 76 -1.63 -6.93 -15.85
CA GLY A 76 -1.96 -8.08 -15.01
C GLY A 76 -2.98 -9.05 -15.61
N HIS A 77 -3.74 -8.64 -16.65
CA HIS A 77 -4.71 -9.50 -17.35
C HIS A 77 -4.08 -10.27 -18.52
N ASP A 78 -2.96 -9.81 -19.05
CA ASP A 78 -2.22 -10.54 -20.08
C ASP A 78 -1.61 -11.83 -19.50
N ALA A 79 -1.98 -12.96 -20.08
CA ALA A 79 -1.50 -14.26 -19.65
C ALA A 79 0.01 -14.41 -19.81
N ALA A 80 0.61 -13.83 -20.85
CA ALA A 80 2.05 -13.86 -21.08
C ALA A 80 2.81 -13.07 -20.00
N MET A 81 2.31 -11.91 -19.62
CA MET A 81 2.92 -11.11 -18.55
C MET A 81 2.79 -11.80 -17.19
N ARG A 82 1.62 -12.37 -16.86
CA ARG A 82 1.47 -13.15 -15.61
C ARG A 82 2.43 -14.32 -15.57
N ALA A 83 2.60 -15.03 -16.69
CA ALA A 83 3.54 -16.15 -16.79
C ALA A 83 5.00 -15.69 -16.59
N ALA A 84 5.37 -14.54 -17.14
CA ALA A 84 6.70 -13.95 -16.92
C ALA A 84 6.92 -13.57 -15.46
N LEU A 85 5.94 -12.90 -14.83
CA LEU A 85 6.01 -12.47 -13.43
C LEU A 85 5.94 -13.64 -12.44
N ALA A 86 5.41 -14.79 -12.82
CA ALA A 86 5.38 -15.99 -11.97
C ALA A 86 6.80 -16.50 -11.62
N ASN A 87 7.80 -16.17 -12.41
CA ASN A 87 9.20 -16.58 -12.20
C ASN A 87 9.99 -15.65 -11.26
N GLY A 88 9.42 -14.50 -10.88
CA GLY A 88 10.07 -13.54 -9.97
C GLY A 88 9.56 -12.12 -10.14
N GLN A 89 10.10 -11.24 -9.31
CA GLN A 89 9.82 -9.80 -9.33
C GLN A 89 11.10 -9.01 -9.13
N ALA A 90 11.15 -7.79 -9.68
CA ALA A 90 12.26 -6.86 -9.51
C ALA A 90 11.73 -5.43 -9.31
N PRO A 91 11.08 -5.15 -8.17
CA PRO A 91 10.53 -3.83 -7.88
C PRO A 91 11.67 -2.82 -7.69
N PHE A 92 11.64 -1.72 -8.42
CA PHE A 92 12.64 -0.68 -8.28
C PHE A 92 12.42 0.21 -7.06
N ALA A 93 11.20 0.22 -6.51
CA ALA A 93 10.84 1.00 -5.33
C ALA A 93 9.86 0.27 -4.42
N VAL A 94 9.99 0.55 -3.12
CA VAL A 94 9.00 0.21 -2.09
C VAL A 94 8.10 1.42 -1.87
N VAL A 95 6.79 1.22 -1.84
CA VAL A 95 5.82 2.24 -1.45
C VAL A 95 5.11 1.79 -0.18
N ILE A 96 5.38 2.47 0.93
CA ILE A 96 4.69 2.27 2.20
C ILE A 96 3.61 3.34 2.28
N THR A 97 2.34 2.94 2.27
CA THR A 97 1.23 3.86 2.20
C THR A 97 0.04 3.42 3.06
N CYS A 98 -0.97 4.28 3.13
CA CYS A 98 -2.18 3.97 3.89
C CYS A 98 -3.00 2.84 3.26
N SER A 99 -3.68 2.05 4.12
CA SER A 99 -4.68 1.06 3.70
C SER A 99 -5.95 1.69 3.12
N ASP A 100 -6.06 3.02 3.08
CA ASP A 100 -7.21 3.75 2.55
C ASP A 100 -7.52 3.31 1.11
N SER A 101 -8.77 2.93 0.85
CA SER A 101 -9.21 2.39 -0.45
C SER A 101 -9.05 3.35 -1.63
N ARG A 102 -8.88 4.65 -1.36
CA ARG A 102 -8.69 5.69 -2.38
C ARG A 102 -7.22 5.84 -2.79
N VAL A 103 -6.31 5.13 -2.13
CA VAL A 103 -4.87 5.18 -2.41
C VAL A 103 -4.47 3.90 -3.13
N ALA A 104 -4.26 3.98 -4.44
CA ALA A 104 -3.83 2.88 -5.30
C ALA A 104 -2.49 3.26 -5.94
N ASP A 105 -1.40 2.98 -5.25
CA ASP A 105 -0.05 3.45 -5.57
C ASP A 105 0.42 3.10 -6.99
N ALA A 106 0.22 1.88 -7.46
CA ALA A 106 0.55 1.50 -8.83
C ALA A 106 -0.19 2.35 -9.87
N LEU A 107 -1.48 2.67 -9.61
CA LEU A 107 -2.28 3.56 -10.43
C LEU A 107 -1.76 5.00 -10.38
N LEU A 108 -1.46 5.51 -9.17
CA LEU A 108 -1.01 6.88 -8.94
C LEU A 108 0.34 7.17 -9.57
N PHE A 109 1.20 6.15 -9.64
CA PHE A 109 2.54 6.26 -10.21
C PHE A 109 2.64 5.71 -11.63
N ASP A 110 1.51 5.35 -12.26
CA ASP A 110 1.47 4.79 -13.61
C ASP A 110 2.49 3.65 -13.78
N GLN A 111 2.46 2.68 -12.85
CA GLN A 111 3.34 1.53 -12.85
C GLN A 111 2.59 0.22 -13.08
N GLU A 112 3.27 -0.71 -13.72
CA GLU A 112 2.79 -2.07 -14.00
C GLU A 112 3.00 -3.00 -12.80
N ALA A 113 2.34 -4.15 -12.83
CA ALA A 113 2.58 -5.21 -11.86
C ALA A 113 4.06 -5.60 -11.82
N GLY A 114 4.58 -5.88 -10.62
CA GLY A 114 5.98 -6.30 -10.40
C GLY A 114 6.99 -5.15 -10.30
N ARG A 115 6.61 -3.90 -10.58
CA ARG A 115 7.52 -2.75 -10.54
C ARG A 115 7.60 -2.05 -9.19
N LEU A 116 6.54 -2.14 -8.38
CA LEU A 116 6.49 -1.59 -7.02
C LEU A 116 6.30 -2.71 -6.00
N PHE A 117 6.98 -2.61 -4.88
CA PHE A 117 6.74 -3.42 -3.70
C PHE A 117 5.89 -2.62 -2.73
N THR A 118 4.63 -3.02 -2.56
CA THR A 118 3.64 -2.22 -1.83
C THR A 118 3.42 -2.75 -0.43
N ILE A 119 3.53 -1.88 0.58
CA ILE A 119 3.20 -2.15 1.98
C ILE A 119 2.09 -1.18 2.37
N ARG A 120 0.97 -1.70 2.89
CA ARG A 120 -0.19 -0.87 3.21
C ARG A 120 -0.67 -1.08 4.63
N GLU A 121 -0.57 -0.03 5.42
CA GLU A 121 -1.01 -0.02 6.81
C GLU A 121 -1.75 1.28 7.13
N ALA A 122 -2.77 1.22 7.98
CA ALA A 122 -3.57 2.40 8.30
C ALA A 122 -2.69 3.54 8.86
N GLY A 123 -2.81 4.73 8.27
CA GLY A 123 -1.96 5.87 8.63
C GLY A 123 -0.53 5.78 8.13
N ASN A 124 -0.24 4.92 7.14
CA ASN A 124 1.12 4.69 6.60
C ASN A 124 2.20 4.49 7.68
N ALA A 125 1.81 3.85 8.80
CA ALA A 125 2.66 3.64 9.98
C ALA A 125 3.10 2.17 10.05
N PRO A 126 4.24 1.79 9.44
CA PRO A 126 4.64 0.40 9.34
C PRO A 126 5.01 -0.16 10.71
N ASP A 127 4.44 -1.32 11.00
CA ASP A 127 4.82 -2.13 12.14
C ASP A 127 6.13 -2.90 11.88
N LEU A 128 6.47 -3.86 12.74
CA LEU A 128 7.68 -4.67 12.55
C LEU A 128 7.62 -5.51 11.27
N GLN A 129 6.45 -6.01 10.88
CA GLN A 129 6.29 -6.82 9.67
C GLN A 129 6.42 -5.95 8.42
N GLY A 130 5.86 -4.74 8.45
CA GLY A 130 6.01 -3.75 7.38
C GLY A 130 7.47 -3.36 7.18
N ILE A 131 8.22 -3.12 8.28
CA ILE A 131 9.66 -2.81 8.21
C ILE A 131 10.44 -4.00 7.65
N ALA A 132 10.21 -5.22 8.14
CA ALA A 132 10.87 -6.43 7.64
C ALA A 132 10.58 -6.67 6.15
N SER A 133 9.37 -6.35 5.69
CA SER A 133 9.01 -6.42 4.27
C SER A 133 9.80 -5.41 3.43
N ALA A 134 10.03 -4.20 3.95
CA ALA A 134 10.85 -3.20 3.28
C ALA A 134 12.33 -3.63 3.21
N GLU A 135 12.87 -4.17 4.31
CA GLU A 135 14.22 -4.75 4.34
C GLU A 135 14.38 -5.86 3.30
N TYR A 136 13.41 -6.78 3.23
CA TYR A 136 13.40 -7.84 2.23
C TYR A 136 13.46 -7.30 0.80
N ALA A 137 12.65 -6.28 0.49
CA ALA A 137 12.64 -5.69 -0.84
C ALA A 137 13.97 -5.00 -1.21
N VAL A 138 14.62 -4.39 -0.24
CA VAL A 138 15.94 -3.75 -0.43
C VAL A 138 17.06 -4.79 -0.60
N GLU A 139 17.12 -5.80 0.29
CA GLU A 139 18.20 -6.76 0.33
C GLU A 139 18.11 -7.85 -0.73
N HIS A 140 16.90 -8.36 -0.97
CA HIS A 140 16.69 -9.53 -1.82
C HIS A 140 16.14 -9.20 -3.21
N LEU A 141 15.45 -8.05 -3.36
CA LEU A 141 14.85 -7.65 -4.63
C LEU A 141 15.54 -6.44 -5.26
N GLY A 142 16.49 -5.82 -4.56
CA GLY A 142 17.32 -4.74 -5.09
C GLY A 142 16.60 -3.39 -5.22
N SER A 143 15.48 -3.18 -4.51
CA SER A 143 14.80 -1.88 -4.48
C SER A 143 15.71 -0.77 -3.98
N LYS A 144 15.73 0.37 -4.68
CA LYS A 144 16.65 1.48 -4.41
C LYS A 144 15.99 2.71 -3.78
N LEU A 145 14.67 2.67 -3.65
CA LEU A 145 13.87 3.77 -3.12
C LEU A 145 12.78 3.22 -2.20
N ILE A 146 12.61 3.85 -1.04
CA ILE A 146 11.44 3.66 -0.18
C ILE A 146 10.68 4.99 -0.13
N VAL A 147 9.41 4.98 -0.50
CA VAL A 147 8.52 6.13 -0.36
C VAL A 147 7.56 5.89 0.79
N LEU A 148 7.61 6.74 1.82
CA LEU A 148 6.62 6.80 2.90
C LEU A 148 5.53 7.79 2.51
N MET A 149 4.43 7.29 1.97
CA MET A 149 3.39 8.14 1.40
C MET A 149 2.15 8.21 2.31
N GLY A 150 1.97 9.35 2.96
CA GLY A 150 0.70 9.76 3.56
C GLY A 150 -0.27 10.29 2.52
N HIS A 151 -1.48 10.63 2.95
CA HIS A 151 -2.48 11.23 2.06
C HIS A 151 -3.37 12.22 2.81
N THR A 152 -3.97 13.16 2.09
CA THR A 152 -4.94 14.10 2.66
C THR A 152 -6.23 13.40 3.09
N SER A 153 -6.89 13.92 4.12
CA SER A 153 -8.11 13.35 4.71
C SER A 153 -7.93 11.92 5.23
N CYS A 154 -6.79 11.65 5.86
CA CYS A 154 -6.47 10.34 6.43
C CYS A 154 -7.30 10.06 7.68
N GLY A 155 -8.12 9.00 7.62
CA GLY A 155 -9.00 8.60 8.73
C GLY A 155 -8.22 8.18 9.98
N ALA A 156 -7.07 7.53 9.84
CA ALA A 156 -6.25 7.12 10.96
C ALA A 156 -5.63 8.33 11.69
N VAL A 157 -5.05 9.30 10.96
CA VAL A 157 -4.51 10.54 11.55
C VAL A 157 -5.62 11.34 12.23
N LYS A 158 -6.80 11.40 11.60
CA LYS A 158 -7.98 12.05 12.20
C LYS A 158 -8.38 11.37 13.52
N ALA A 159 -8.41 10.04 13.57
CA ALA A 159 -8.75 9.30 14.78
C ALA A 159 -7.76 9.57 15.93
N ILE A 160 -6.45 9.67 15.64
CA ILE A 160 -5.44 10.02 16.64
C ILE A 160 -5.66 11.45 17.16
N ARG A 161 -5.92 12.39 16.27
CA ARG A 161 -6.23 13.78 16.66
C ARG A 161 -7.46 13.86 17.56
N GLU A 162 -8.55 13.17 17.18
CA GLU A 162 -9.80 13.20 17.95
C GLU A 162 -9.70 12.48 19.29
N ALA A 163 -8.91 11.42 19.36
CA ALA A 163 -8.61 10.72 20.60
C ALA A 163 -7.88 11.63 21.61
N ASN A 164 -7.03 12.53 21.11
CA ASN A 164 -6.31 13.51 21.93
C ASN A 164 -5.66 12.89 23.19
N GLY A 165 -4.89 11.82 22.98
CA GLY A 165 -4.23 11.08 24.04
C GLY A 165 -5.11 10.05 24.77
N LYS A 166 -6.43 10.01 24.55
CA LYS A 166 -7.29 8.99 25.15
C LYS A 166 -7.10 7.65 24.41
N PRO A 167 -7.18 6.51 25.10
CA PRO A 167 -7.03 5.21 24.49
C PRO A 167 -8.09 4.96 23.40
N LEU A 168 -7.67 4.49 22.23
CA LEU A 168 -8.56 3.98 21.21
C LEU A 168 -9.02 2.55 21.56
N PRO A 169 -10.28 2.17 21.23
CA PRO A 169 -10.85 0.88 21.61
C PRO A 169 -10.24 -0.28 20.81
N GLY A 170 -10.25 -1.47 21.41
CA GLY A 170 -9.84 -2.72 20.78
C GLY A 170 -8.41 -2.62 20.20
N ASN A 171 -8.18 -3.24 19.06
CA ASN A 171 -6.87 -3.23 18.41
C ASN A 171 -6.50 -1.88 17.77
N LEU A 172 -7.38 -0.88 17.79
CA LEU A 172 -7.04 0.46 17.28
C LEU A 172 -5.94 1.15 18.09
N TRP A 173 -5.65 0.69 19.32
CA TRP A 173 -4.50 1.14 20.08
C TRP A 173 -3.18 0.98 19.32
N ALA A 174 -3.06 0.00 18.41
CA ALA A 174 -1.87 -0.20 17.60
C ALA A 174 -1.61 0.99 16.65
N LEU A 175 -2.67 1.61 16.10
CA LEU A 175 -2.53 2.83 15.31
C LEU A 175 -2.02 3.99 16.17
N GLN A 176 -2.51 4.09 17.40
CA GLN A 176 -2.06 5.11 18.35
C GLN A 176 -0.59 4.91 18.72
N SER A 177 -0.17 3.67 18.95
CA SER A 177 1.22 3.33 19.20
C SER A 177 2.13 3.61 17.98
N GLY A 178 1.70 3.26 16.77
CA GLY A 178 2.45 3.50 15.54
C GLY A 178 2.63 4.99 15.21
N MET A 179 1.73 5.85 15.70
CA MET A 179 1.79 7.31 15.55
C MET A 179 2.07 8.05 16.87
N ALA A 180 2.64 7.35 17.85
CA ALA A 180 2.96 7.96 19.14
C ALA A 180 3.85 9.20 19.00
N GLY A 181 3.58 10.22 19.77
CA GLY A 181 4.31 11.50 19.74
C GLY A 181 3.95 12.41 18.57
N LEU A 182 3.01 12.04 17.68
CA LEU A 182 2.63 12.89 16.54
C LEU A 182 2.01 14.21 16.99
N LEU A 183 1.09 14.18 17.96
CA LEU A 183 0.42 15.39 18.45
C LEU A 183 1.35 16.26 19.28
N GLU A 184 2.21 15.65 20.08
CA GLU A 184 3.19 16.31 20.93
C GLU A 184 4.24 17.08 20.12
N THR A 185 4.69 16.50 19.00
CA THR A 185 5.68 17.13 18.11
C THR A 185 5.05 18.06 17.07
N THR A 186 3.72 18.00 16.94
CA THR A 186 2.96 18.83 15.98
C THR A 186 1.74 19.43 16.69
N PRO A 187 1.94 20.29 17.71
CA PRO A 187 0.83 20.90 18.44
C PRO A 187 0.01 21.83 17.53
N GLN A 188 -1.27 21.95 17.81
CA GLN A 188 -2.15 22.88 17.09
C GLN A 188 -1.80 24.33 17.49
N ASP A 189 -1.61 25.19 16.48
CA ASP A 189 -1.54 26.64 16.71
C ASP A 189 -2.93 27.14 17.15
N PRO A 190 -3.04 27.97 18.19
CA PRO A 190 -4.32 28.53 18.64
C PRO A 190 -5.09 29.29 17.56
N ASN A 191 -4.40 29.84 16.56
CA ASN A 191 -4.99 30.61 15.46
C ASN A 191 -5.22 29.75 14.20
N GLU A 192 -4.87 28.46 14.23
CA GLU A 192 -4.97 27.54 13.09
C GLU A 192 -6.34 26.86 13.06
N ASP A 193 -7.01 26.91 11.91
CA ASP A 193 -8.25 26.17 11.75
C ASP A 193 -8.01 24.65 11.71
N GLY A 194 -9.08 23.89 11.98
CA GLY A 194 -8.98 22.45 12.10
C GLY A 194 -8.58 21.75 10.80
N LYS A 195 -8.79 22.35 9.63
CA LYS A 195 -8.41 21.80 8.32
C LYS A 195 -6.93 22.00 8.06
N ALA A 196 -6.42 23.19 8.35
CA ALA A 196 -4.99 23.50 8.25
C ALA A 196 -4.17 22.62 9.20
N TYR A 197 -4.64 22.46 10.44
CA TYR A 197 -4.01 21.56 11.39
C TYR A 197 -3.97 20.11 10.90
N MET A 198 -5.08 19.59 10.34
CA MET A 198 -5.10 18.24 9.78
C MET A 198 -4.09 18.08 8.65
N ALA A 199 -4.00 19.03 7.73
CA ALA A 199 -3.04 18.97 6.64
C ALA A 199 -1.59 18.90 7.16
N ARG A 200 -1.28 19.67 8.21
CA ARG A 200 0.03 19.68 8.87
C ARG A 200 0.32 18.36 9.59
N LEU A 201 -0.68 17.77 10.26
CA LEU A 201 -0.54 16.45 10.90
C LEU A 201 -0.29 15.32 9.87
N GLU A 202 -0.97 15.35 8.73
CA GLU A 202 -0.81 14.35 7.67
C GLU A 202 0.60 14.41 7.06
N GLU A 203 1.13 15.61 6.81
CA GLU A 203 2.51 15.78 6.37
C GLU A 203 3.51 15.35 7.46
N ALA A 204 3.31 15.81 8.70
CA ALA A 204 4.17 15.47 9.83
C ALA A 204 4.22 13.95 10.05
N ASN A 205 3.07 13.26 9.93
CA ASN A 205 3.03 11.80 10.04
C ASN A 205 3.86 11.14 8.94
N ALA A 206 3.73 11.54 7.67
CA ALA A 206 4.52 10.96 6.58
C ALA A 206 6.04 11.11 6.83
N ARG A 207 6.48 12.29 7.26
CA ARG A 207 7.89 12.56 7.61
C ARG A 207 8.36 11.74 8.80
N ARG A 208 7.52 11.67 9.85
CA ARG A 208 7.81 10.91 11.06
C ARG A 208 7.95 9.41 10.77
N GLN A 209 7.04 8.84 9.96
CA GLN A 209 7.14 7.42 9.63
C GLN A 209 8.38 7.10 8.78
N ALA A 210 8.80 8.02 7.91
CA ALA A 210 10.06 7.87 7.19
C ALA A 210 11.28 7.87 8.14
N GLN A 211 11.27 8.70 9.16
CA GLN A 211 12.32 8.67 10.19
C GLN A 211 12.23 7.40 11.03
N ASN A 212 11.02 7.01 11.44
CA ASN A 212 10.80 5.83 12.29
C ASN A 212 11.35 4.54 11.66
N ILE A 213 11.18 4.32 10.35
CA ILE A 213 11.74 3.11 9.73
C ILE A 213 13.26 3.14 9.70
N LEU A 214 13.85 4.31 9.52
CA LEU A 214 15.30 4.49 9.58
C LEU A 214 15.82 4.22 11.00
N ASP A 215 15.14 4.76 12.03
CA ASP A 215 15.53 4.59 13.43
C ASP A 215 15.41 3.13 13.89
N ARG A 216 14.44 2.40 13.36
CA ARG A 216 14.13 1.02 13.76
C ARG A 216 14.85 -0.05 12.95
N SER A 217 15.52 0.30 11.85
CA SER A 217 16.23 -0.64 10.99
C SER A 217 17.70 -0.26 10.81
N ALA A 218 18.58 -1.03 11.41
CA ALA A 218 20.03 -0.88 11.22
C ALA A 218 20.42 -1.14 9.77
N LEU A 219 19.78 -2.12 9.13
CA LEU A 219 20.00 -2.48 7.73
C LEU A 219 19.66 -1.32 6.79
N LEU A 220 18.50 -0.70 6.94
CA LEU A 220 18.11 0.44 6.10
C LEU A 220 19.01 1.65 6.36
N ARG A 221 19.44 1.91 7.62
CA ARG A 221 20.42 2.97 7.92
C ARG A 221 21.73 2.78 7.17
N GLU A 222 22.26 1.56 7.16
CA GLU A 222 23.50 1.23 6.43
C GLU A 222 23.33 1.51 4.93
N ARG A 223 22.22 1.09 4.35
CA ARG A 223 21.95 1.28 2.91
C ARG A 223 21.77 2.77 2.55
N VAL A 224 21.13 3.55 3.41
CA VAL A 224 21.01 5.01 3.23
C VAL A 224 22.37 5.68 3.42
N GLY A 225 23.13 5.30 4.43
CA GLY A 225 24.47 5.84 4.68
C GLY A 225 25.48 5.58 3.54
N SER A 226 25.31 4.48 2.81
CA SER A 226 26.11 4.16 1.62
C SER A 226 25.55 4.74 0.30
N GLU A 227 24.54 5.61 0.36
CA GLU A 227 23.86 6.24 -0.77
C GLU A 227 23.20 5.27 -1.79
N LYS A 228 23.06 4.01 -1.42
CA LYS A 228 22.45 2.97 -2.25
C LYS A 228 20.92 2.94 -2.15
N LEU A 229 20.37 3.60 -1.13
CA LEU A 229 18.95 3.66 -0.84
C LEU A 229 18.56 5.09 -0.48
N TRP A 230 17.42 5.56 -1.01
CA TRP A 230 16.75 6.75 -0.50
C TRP A 230 15.46 6.38 0.21
N ILE A 231 15.19 7.05 1.35
CA ILE A 231 13.90 7.03 2.03
C ILE A 231 13.29 8.41 1.87
N VAL A 232 12.15 8.48 1.19
CA VAL A 232 11.52 9.75 0.79
C VAL A 232 10.12 9.82 1.38
N PRO A 233 9.86 10.77 2.29
CA PRO A 233 8.49 11.07 2.70
C PRO A 233 7.72 11.67 1.52
N ALA A 234 6.41 11.38 1.44
CA ALA A 234 5.55 11.95 0.41
C ALA A 234 4.12 12.16 0.93
N LEU A 235 3.38 13.06 0.30
CA LEU A 235 1.97 13.30 0.61
C LEU A 235 1.13 13.27 -0.68
N TYR A 236 0.17 12.38 -0.73
CA TYR A 236 -0.78 12.27 -1.82
C TYR A 236 -2.02 13.13 -1.54
N ASN A 237 -2.35 14.02 -2.44
CA ASN A 237 -3.56 14.82 -2.36
C ASN A 237 -4.70 14.12 -3.11
N LEU A 238 -5.69 13.63 -2.38
CA LEU A 238 -6.83 12.88 -2.93
C LEU A 238 -7.64 13.68 -3.96
N ALA A 239 -7.75 15.00 -3.80
CA ALA A 239 -8.58 15.81 -4.68
C ALA A 239 -7.89 16.14 -6.00
N SER A 240 -6.58 16.42 -5.97
CA SER A 240 -5.83 16.81 -7.18
C SER A 240 -5.11 15.63 -7.86
N GLY A 241 -4.98 14.50 -7.19
CA GLY A 241 -4.19 13.36 -7.69
C GLY A 241 -2.68 13.57 -7.58
N LYS A 242 -2.21 14.71 -7.09
CA LYS A 242 -0.78 15.03 -7.01
C LYS A 242 -0.12 14.37 -5.80
N VAL A 243 1.08 13.85 -6.01
CA VAL A 243 1.99 13.43 -4.95
C VAL A 243 3.09 14.48 -4.81
N GLN A 244 3.22 15.01 -3.61
CA GLN A 244 4.34 15.88 -3.22
C GLN A 244 5.40 15.02 -2.56
N PHE A 245 6.57 14.94 -3.17
CA PHE A 245 7.75 14.30 -2.56
C PHE A 245 8.52 15.33 -1.76
N PHE A 246 8.99 14.92 -0.59
CA PHE A 246 9.82 15.75 0.27
C PHE A 246 11.30 15.39 0.12
N LYS A 247 12.16 16.11 0.82
CA LYS A 247 13.59 15.82 0.84
C LYS A 247 13.84 14.41 1.40
N PRO A 248 14.72 13.61 0.79
CA PRO A 248 15.14 12.31 1.32
C PRO A 248 15.64 12.45 2.78
N ILE A 249 15.34 11.45 3.60
CA ILE A 249 15.85 11.36 4.96
C ILE A 249 17.32 10.87 4.88
N SER A 250 18.18 11.54 5.61
CA SER A 250 19.55 11.09 5.82
C SER A 250 19.68 10.53 7.24
N PRO A 251 20.58 9.58 7.50
CA PRO A 251 20.94 9.22 8.85
C PRO A 251 21.34 10.49 9.62
N ALA A 252 20.92 10.63 10.86
CA ALA A 252 21.49 11.65 11.72
C ALA A 252 23.00 11.40 11.75
N ALA A 253 23.81 12.45 11.59
CA ALA A 253 25.24 12.33 11.85
C ALA A 253 25.38 11.74 13.27
N GLU A 254 26.02 10.57 13.38
CA GLU A 254 26.40 10.07 14.70
C GLU A 254 27.20 11.18 15.36
N GLU A 255 26.65 11.79 16.41
CA GLU A 255 27.45 12.65 17.28
C GLU A 255 28.55 11.76 17.80
N ALA A 256 29.77 12.04 17.33
CA ALA A 256 30.95 11.33 17.81
C ALA A 256 31.10 11.61 19.30
N HIS A 257 30.57 10.74 20.12
CA HIS A 257 30.91 10.68 21.52
C HIS A 257 32.35 10.17 21.64
N HIS A 258 33.27 11.12 21.69
CA HIS A 258 34.66 10.91 22.13
C HIS A 258 34.73 11.01 23.64
#